data_3080b0d1d2890cf91a3968977725fd71
#
_entry.id   3080b0d1d2890cf91a3968977725fd71
#
_cell.length_a   1.000
_cell.length_b   1.000
_cell.length_c   1.000
_cell.angle_alpha   90.00
_cell.angle_beta   90.00
_cell.angle_gamma   90.00
#
_symmetry.space_group_name_H-M   'P 1'
#
loop_
_entity.id
_entity.type
_entity.pdbx_description
1 polymer ?
#
loop_
_entity_poly.entity_id
_entity_poly.type
_entity_poly.pdbx_seq_one_letter_code
_entity_poly.pdbx_strand_id
1 'polypeptide(L)'
;MNFIKVYSKSTDYFGGDQSWWKTEDDSMCDFGCGVIALCNLELYLDGEAVKGIAYEDYKRYVEKRRGEAYFLNKGKVLGRMGLLPLIMERGLDGYFKSKGCDNVISWCPTINKKRLRKLIEKMLEANIPVVASYYVFNKKNKLDLYTYNKKTKEFDKTSGARRHYFNIVGITRRKGRDLLVISTWGRRYYADYKQWERKISLFSNILYVERGKKDE
;
A
#
# COMPACT_ATOMS: atom_id res chain seq x y z
N MET A 1 -1.86 3.42 14.04
CA MET A 1 -2.15 2.02 13.66
C MET A 1 -0.88 1.19 13.78
N ASN A 2 -0.96 0.02 14.43
CA ASN A 2 0.05 -1.00 14.28
C ASN A 2 -0.13 -1.63 12.90
N PHE A 3 0.96 -1.89 12.20
CA PHE A 3 0.92 -2.44 10.84
C PHE A 3 1.78 -3.69 10.77
N ILE A 4 1.69 -4.42 9.67
CA ILE A 4 2.41 -5.69 9.47
C ILE A 4 3.90 -5.52 9.76
N LYS A 5 4.42 -6.36 10.64
CA LYS A 5 5.86 -6.54 10.85
C LYS A 5 6.29 -7.82 10.19
N VAL A 6 7.33 -7.75 9.39
CA VAL A 6 7.94 -8.93 8.76
C VAL A 6 9.30 -9.14 9.41
N TYR A 7 9.46 -10.28 10.07
CA TYR A 7 10.67 -10.60 10.82
C TYR A 7 11.65 -11.39 9.96
N SER A 8 12.88 -10.93 9.88
CA SER A 8 14.00 -11.71 9.36
C SER A 8 15.06 -11.94 10.47
N LYS A 9 16.05 -12.76 10.17
CA LYS A 9 17.13 -13.05 11.14
C LYS A 9 17.90 -11.79 11.58
N SER A 10 17.94 -10.76 10.75
CA SER A 10 18.79 -9.58 10.97
C SER A 10 18.01 -8.26 11.06
N THR A 11 16.76 -8.22 10.64
CA THR A 11 16.03 -6.95 10.52
C THR A 11 14.53 -7.18 10.59
N ASP A 12 13.85 -6.28 11.27
CA ASP A 12 12.40 -6.19 11.26
C ASP A 12 11.97 -5.15 10.21
N TYR A 13 11.05 -5.56 9.35
CA TYR A 13 10.49 -4.69 8.32
C TYR A 13 9.09 -4.21 8.70
N PHE A 14 8.70 -3.07 8.12
CA PHE A 14 7.37 -2.49 8.25
C PHE A 14 6.58 -2.69 6.96
N GLY A 15 5.92 -3.84 6.83
CA GLY A 15 5.35 -4.36 5.60
C GLY A 15 6.38 -5.01 4.69
N GLY A 16 5.96 -5.44 3.51
CA GLY A 16 6.83 -6.09 2.53
C GLY A 16 7.61 -5.12 1.63
N ASP A 17 8.59 -5.70 0.93
CA ASP A 17 9.42 -5.00 -0.05
C ASP A 17 9.53 -5.84 -1.33
N GLN A 18 9.16 -5.26 -2.47
CA GLN A 18 9.28 -5.91 -3.77
C GLN A 18 10.73 -6.23 -4.15
N SER A 19 11.71 -5.51 -3.62
CA SER A 19 13.13 -5.75 -3.88
C SER A 19 13.65 -7.10 -3.36
N TRP A 20 12.88 -7.80 -2.50
CA TRP A 20 13.22 -9.13 -2.03
C TRP A 20 13.23 -10.19 -3.13
N TRP A 21 12.64 -9.89 -4.28
CA TRP A 21 12.63 -10.77 -5.47
C TRP A 21 13.71 -10.42 -6.50
N LYS A 22 14.65 -9.54 -6.18
CA LYS A 22 15.66 -9.06 -7.12
C LYS A 22 16.48 -10.16 -7.81
N THR A 23 16.73 -11.26 -7.13
CA THR A 23 17.49 -12.39 -7.67
C THR A 23 16.61 -13.52 -8.25
N GLU A 24 15.31 -13.46 -8.02
CA GLU A 24 14.37 -14.52 -8.36
C GLU A 24 13.43 -14.12 -9.50
N ASP A 25 13.00 -12.86 -9.50
CA ASP A 25 12.02 -12.33 -10.47
C ASP A 25 12.16 -10.81 -10.64
N ASP A 26 12.81 -10.39 -11.70
CA ASP A 26 12.98 -8.98 -12.05
C ASP A 26 11.65 -8.25 -12.22
N SER A 27 10.63 -8.93 -12.75
CA SER A 27 9.29 -8.34 -12.94
C SER A 27 8.63 -8.02 -11.60
N MET A 28 8.76 -8.91 -10.62
CA MET A 28 8.25 -8.67 -9.27
C MET A 28 9.05 -7.55 -8.59
N CYS A 29 10.38 -7.55 -8.75
CA CYS A 29 11.23 -6.50 -8.21
C CYS A 29 10.86 -5.10 -8.76
N ASP A 30 10.64 -5.00 -10.06
CA ASP A 30 10.40 -3.70 -10.71
C ASP A 30 8.94 -3.22 -10.61
N PHE A 31 7.97 -4.14 -10.66
CA PHE A 31 6.55 -3.83 -10.83
C PHE A 31 5.64 -4.39 -9.73
N GLY A 32 6.19 -5.10 -8.75
CA GLY A 32 5.44 -5.80 -7.70
C GLY A 32 4.84 -4.92 -6.61
N CYS A 33 5.04 -3.60 -6.63
CA CYS A 33 4.58 -2.72 -5.55
C CYS A 33 3.07 -2.83 -5.26
N GLY A 34 2.24 -3.03 -6.28
CA GLY A 34 0.81 -3.22 -6.14
C GLY A 34 0.46 -4.54 -5.44
N VAL A 35 1.16 -5.61 -5.78
CA VAL A 35 1.01 -6.94 -5.13
C VAL A 35 1.37 -6.84 -3.66
N ILE A 36 2.52 -6.24 -3.36
CA ILE A 36 2.98 -6.02 -1.98
C ILE A 36 1.96 -5.22 -1.18
N ALA A 37 1.44 -4.12 -1.75
CA ALA A 37 0.46 -3.27 -1.07
C ALA A 37 -0.85 -4.03 -0.76
N LEU A 38 -1.32 -4.89 -1.66
CA LEU A 38 -2.51 -5.73 -1.43
C LEU A 38 -2.23 -6.82 -0.40
N CYS A 39 -1.15 -7.57 -0.53
CA CYS A 39 -0.80 -8.61 0.43
C CYS A 39 -0.62 -8.05 1.85
N ASN A 40 -0.03 -6.87 1.97
CA ASN A 40 0.03 -6.17 3.25
C ASN A 40 -1.37 -5.88 3.82
N LEU A 41 -2.31 -5.40 2.99
CA LEU A 41 -3.68 -5.14 3.43
C LEU A 41 -4.39 -6.42 3.87
N GLU A 42 -4.30 -7.49 3.08
CA GLU A 42 -4.92 -8.79 3.37
C GLU A 42 -4.39 -9.37 4.69
N LEU A 43 -3.07 -9.47 4.86
CA LEU A 43 -2.44 -9.94 6.09
C LEU A 43 -2.81 -9.07 7.30
N TYR A 44 -2.95 -7.75 7.10
CA TYR A 44 -3.41 -6.87 8.15
C TYR A 44 -4.84 -7.21 8.58
N LEU A 45 -5.73 -7.43 7.62
CA LEU A 45 -7.13 -7.80 7.87
C LEU A 45 -7.26 -9.20 8.48
N ASP A 46 -6.34 -10.11 8.20
CA ASP A 46 -6.23 -11.43 8.83
C ASP A 46 -5.66 -11.38 10.28
N GLY A 47 -5.31 -10.19 10.77
CA GLY A 47 -4.84 -10.00 12.14
C GLY A 47 -3.33 -10.19 12.35
N GLU A 48 -2.55 -10.42 11.28
CA GLU A 48 -1.09 -10.60 11.36
C GLU A 48 -0.34 -9.34 11.85
N ALA A 49 -1.02 -8.18 11.86
CA ALA A 49 -0.46 -6.96 12.44
C ALA A 49 -0.13 -7.07 13.94
N VAL A 50 -0.79 -7.97 14.65
CA VAL A 50 -0.59 -8.19 16.10
C VAL A 50 0.58 -9.12 16.36
N LYS A 51 0.70 -10.20 15.58
CA LYS A 51 1.70 -11.25 15.76
C LYS A 51 2.99 -10.96 15.01
N GLY A 52 2.86 -10.32 13.85
CA GLY A 52 3.92 -10.26 12.82
C GLY A 52 4.04 -11.57 12.07
N ILE A 53 4.82 -11.57 11.00
CA ILE A 53 4.98 -12.72 10.10
C ILE A 53 6.46 -12.95 9.81
N ALA A 54 6.90 -14.22 9.73
CA ALA A 54 8.25 -14.53 9.32
C ALA A 54 8.48 -14.16 7.85
N TYR A 55 9.69 -13.74 7.50
CA TYR A 55 10.06 -13.32 6.15
C TYR A 55 9.72 -14.36 5.08
N GLU A 56 10.04 -15.64 5.33
CA GLU A 56 9.78 -16.71 4.39
C GLU A 56 8.27 -16.99 4.22
N ASP A 57 7.49 -16.88 5.30
CA ASP A 57 6.04 -17.05 5.25
C ASP A 57 5.38 -15.89 4.50
N TYR A 58 5.87 -14.67 4.68
CA TYR A 58 5.42 -13.51 3.92
C TYR A 58 5.69 -13.70 2.43
N LYS A 59 6.91 -14.11 2.04
CA LYS A 59 7.24 -14.38 0.64
C LYS A 59 6.34 -15.47 0.04
N ARG A 60 6.14 -16.58 0.77
CA ARG A 60 5.24 -17.66 0.36
C ARG A 60 3.81 -17.19 0.17
N TYR A 61 3.32 -16.34 1.07
CA TYR A 61 2.00 -15.73 0.96
C TYR A 61 1.89 -14.89 -0.33
N VAL A 62 2.85 -14.01 -0.57
CA VAL A 62 2.88 -13.16 -1.77
C VAL A 62 2.90 -14.00 -3.05
N GLU A 63 3.74 -15.04 -3.12
CA GLU A 63 3.80 -15.93 -4.29
C GLU A 63 2.47 -16.66 -4.53
N LYS A 64 1.85 -17.19 -3.47
CA LYS A 64 0.54 -17.80 -3.56
C LYS A 64 -0.49 -16.83 -4.12
N ARG A 65 -0.62 -15.66 -3.54
CA ARG A 65 -1.59 -14.63 -3.96
C ARG A 65 -1.35 -14.16 -5.39
N ARG A 66 -0.10 -13.99 -5.75
CA ARG A 66 0.32 -13.66 -7.10
C ARG A 66 -0.13 -14.71 -8.13
N GLY A 67 -0.03 -15.99 -7.80
CA GLY A 67 -0.46 -17.08 -8.66
C GLY A 67 -1.98 -17.18 -8.82
N GLU A 68 -2.73 -16.84 -7.79
CA GLU A 68 -4.19 -17.06 -7.74
C GLU A 68 -5.02 -15.97 -8.43
N ALA A 69 -4.75 -14.72 -8.19
CA ALA A 69 -5.74 -13.68 -8.47
C ALA A 69 -5.20 -12.44 -9.20
N TYR A 70 -3.92 -12.13 -9.07
CA TYR A 70 -3.44 -10.81 -9.44
C TYR A 70 -2.83 -10.71 -10.83
N PHE A 71 -2.65 -11.84 -11.51
CA PHE A 71 -1.96 -11.86 -12.80
C PHE A 71 -2.71 -12.70 -13.83
N LEU A 72 -3.18 -12.04 -14.87
CA LEU A 72 -3.93 -12.65 -15.98
C LEU A 72 -3.09 -13.61 -16.84
N ASN A 73 -1.80 -13.74 -16.65
CA ASN A 73 -0.94 -14.63 -17.40
C ASN A 73 0.25 -15.11 -16.55
N LYS A 74 0.05 -16.15 -15.73
CA LYS A 74 1.14 -16.87 -15.02
C LYS A 74 2.25 -15.98 -14.45
N GLY A 75 1.87 -14.91 -13.77
CA GLY A 75 2.83 -14.03 -13.10
C GLY A 75 3.50 -12.97 -13.96
N LYS A 76 3.19 -12.85 -15.22
CA LYS A 76 3.66 -11.71 -16.03
C LYS A 76 2.73 -10.53 -15.78
N VAL A 77 3.23 -9.53 -15.07
CA VAL A 77 2.60 -8.21 -15.00
C VAL A 77 2.42 -7.72 -16.44
N LEU A 78 1.23 -7.20 -16.78
CA LEU A 78 0.94 -6.65 -18.09
C LEU A 78 1.99 -5.59 -18.48
N GLY A 79 3.05 -6.04 -19.13
CA GLY A 79 4.17 -5.24 -19.55
C GLY A 79 4.83 -4.45 -18.39
N ARG A 80 5.40 -3.30 -18.70
CA ARG A 80 6.08 -2.40 -17.74
C ARG A 80 5.14 -1.49 -16.93
N MET A 81 3.84 -1.85 -16.78
CA MET A 81 2.86 -0.94 -16.19
C MET A 81 2.49 -1.24 -14.73
N GLY A 82 2.95 -2.36 -14.18
CA GLY A 82 2.57 -2.78 -12.84
C GLY A 82 1.13 -3.31 -12.78
N LEU A 83 0.59 -3.45 -11.58
CA LEU A 83 -0.75 -3.97 -11.36
C LEU A 83 -1.80 -2.87 -11.64
N LEU A 84 -2.78 -3.19 -12.49
CA LEU A 84 -3.85 -2.24 -12.80
C LEU A 84 -4.89 -2.17 -11.66
N PRO A 85 -5.52 -1.01 -11.41
CA PRO A 85 -6.55 -0.83 -10.40
C PRO A 85 -7.66 -1.88 -10.43
N LEU A 86 -8.23 -2.17 -11.60
CA LEU A 86 -9.30 -3.17 -11.76
C LEU A 86 -8.87 -4.59 -11.38
N ILE A 87 -7.60 -4.94 -11.62
CA ILE A 87 -7.07 -6.24 -11.23
C ILE A 87 -6.93 -6.32 -9.72
N MET A 88 -6.49 -5.23 -9.08
CA MET A 88 -6.39 -5.15 -7.63
C MET A 88 -7.76 -5.27 -6.96
N GLU A 89 -8.77 -4.60 -7.52
CA GLU A 89 -10.16 -4.68 -7.03
C GLU A 89 -10.67 -6.13 -7.08
N ARG A 90 -10.54 -6.80 -8.24
CA ARG A 90 -10.93 -8.20 -8.40
C ARG A 90 -10.18 -9.14 -7.45
N GLY A 91 -8.88 -8.92 -7.28
CA GLY A 91 -8.08 -9.73 -6.37
C GLY A 91 -8.56 -9.61 -4.93
N LEU A 92 -8.84 -8.40 -4.47
CA LEU A 92 -9.33 -8.15 -3.13
C LEU A 92 -10.78 -8.62 -2.94
N ASP A 93 -11.63 -8.48 -3.96
CA ASP A 93 -12.98 -9.05 -3.97
C ASP A 93 -12.95 -10.59 -3.81
N GLY A 94 -12.07 -11.26 -4.56
CA GLY A 94 -11.85 -12.71 -4.42
C GLY A 94 -11.36 -13.09 -3.02
N TYR A 95 -10.48 -12.27 -2.42
CA TYR A 95 -10.03 -12.47 -1.04
C TYR A 95 -11.22 -12.38 -0.05
N PHE A 96 -12.05 -11.34 -0.12
CA PHE A 96 -13.18 -11.19 0.78
C PHE A 96 -14.22 -12.30 0.61
N LYS A 97 -14.53 -12.68 -0.64
CA LYS A 97 -15.41 -13.83 -0.93
C LYS A 97 -14.90 -15.12 -0.33
N SER A 98 -13.60 -15.37 -0.40
CA SER A 98 -12.98 -16.55 0.22
C SER A 98 -13.07 -16.56 1.75
N LYS A 99 -13.28 -15.40 2.37
CA LYS A 99 -13.49 -15.23 3.82
C LYS A 99 -14.98 -15.17 4.22
N GLY A 100 -15.90 -15.31 3.27
CA GLY A 100 -17.34 -15.14 3.51
C GLY A 100 -17.72 -13.70 3.90
N CYS A 101 -17.00 -12.72 3.39
CA CYS A 101 -17.23 -11.31 3.69
C CYS A 101 -17.80 -10.59 2.49
N ASP A 102 -18.93 -9.89 2.66
CA ASP A 102 -19.58 -9.07 1.63
C ASP A 102 -19.08 -7.60 1.70
N ASN A 103 -17.78 -7.43 1.68
CA ASN A 103 -17.21 -6.08 1.66
C ASN A 103 -17.27 -5.51 0.24
N VAL A 104 -17.67 -4.25 0.15
CA VAL A 104 -17.63 -3.50 -1.10
C VAL A 104 -16.25 -2.85 -1.25
N ILE A 105 -15.63 -3.13 -2.39
CA ILE A 105 -14.34 -2.55 -2.72
C ILE A 105 -14.56 -1.55 -3.84
N SER A 106 -13.91 -0.42 -3.76
CA SER A 106 -14.07 0.61 -4.78
C SER A 106 -12.81 1.44 -4.95
N TRP A 107 -12.66 1.97 -6.15
CA TRP A 107 -11.61 2.92 -6.47
C TRP A 107 -12.12 4.35 -6.35
N CYS A 108 -11.38 5.19 -5.66
CA CYS A 108 -11.61 6.62 -5.67
C CYS A 108 -10.50 7.29 -6.50
N PRO A 109 -10.83 7.79 -7.71
CA PRO A 109 -9.90 8.60 -8.46
C PRO A 109 -9.66 9.93 -7.73
N THR A 110 -8.46 10.47 -7.88
CA THR A 110 -8.01 11.64 -7.12
C THR A 110 -8.57 12.99 -7.60
N ILE A 111 -9.54 12.99 -8.48
CA ILE A 111 -10.19 14.21 -9.02
C ILE A 111 -10.86 15.02 -7.90
N ASN A 112 -11.56 14.34 -6.98
CA ASN A 112 -12.21 15.00 -5.85
C ASN A 112 -11.35 14.92 -4.58
N LYS A 113 -10.44 15.86 -4.42
CA LYS A 113 -9.49 15.91 -3.31
C LYS A 113 -10.14 15.94 -1.93
N LYS A 114 -11.28 16.64 -1.78
CA LYS A 114 -12.01 16.69 -0.49
C LYS A 114 -12.61 15.32 -0.13
N ARG A 115 -13.19 14.63 -1.12
CA ARG A 115 -13.72 13.27 -0.93
C ARG A 115 -12.60 12.29 -0.60
N LEU A 116 -11.47 12.41 -1.29
CA LEU A 116 -10.30 11.57 -1.10
C LEU A 116 -9.82 11.58 0.36
N ARG A 117 -9.65 12.78 0.94
CA ARG A 117 -9.25 12.93 2.35
C ARG A 117 -10.23 12.25 3.30
N LYS A 118 -11.53 12.54 3.13
CA LYS A 118 -12.59 11.94 3.97
C LYS A 118 -12.59 10.41 3.90
N LEU A 119 -12.36 9.83 2.72
CA LEU A 119 -12.29 8.38 2.56
C LEU A 119 -11.07 7.78 3.25
N ILE A 120 -9.90 8.42 3.13
CA ILE A 120 -8.70 7.98 3.85
C ILE A 120 -8.93 8.05 5.36
N GLU A 121 -9.44 9.17 5.88
CA GLU A 121 -9.74 9.34 7.30
C GLU A 121 -10.76 8.28 7.78
N LYS A 122 -11.86 8.08 7.06
CA LYS A 122 -12.89 7.06 7.37
C LYS A 122 -12.29 5.65 7.48
N MET A 123 -11.44 5.25 6.53
CA MET A 123 -10.78 3.94 6.58
C MET A 123 -9.83 3.82 7.77
N LEU A 124 -9.01 4.84 8.00
CA LEU A 124 -8.06 4.83 9.12
C LEU A 124 -8.77 4.84 10.48
N GLU A 125 -9.90 5.53 10.62
CA GLU A 125 -10.77 5.51 11.81
C GLU A 125 -11.40 4.11 12.01
N ALA A 126 -11.77 3.45 10.92
CA ALA A 126 -12.20 2.04 10.95
C ALA A 126 -11.07 1.04 11.15
N ASN A 127 -9.83 1.52 11.37
CA ASN A 127 -8.61 0.73 11.50
C ASN A 127 -8.31 -0.12 10.26
N ILE A 128 -8.57 0.41 9.06
CA ILE A 128 -8.30 -0.24 7.77
C ILE A 128 -7.21 0.55 7.02
N PRO A 129 -6.07 -0.04 6.68
CA PRO A 129 -5.06 0.58 5.84
C PRO A 129 -5.58 0.87 4.43
N VAL A 130 -5.13 1.98 3.84
CA VAL A 130 -5.55 2.39 2.48
C VAL A 130 -4.46 2.03 1.49
N VAL A 131 -4.79 1.27 0.45
CA VAL A 131 -3.88 1.11 -0.69
C VAL A 131 -3.99 2.34 -1.57
N ALA A 132 -2.88 3.01 -1.79
CA ALA A 132 -2.81 4.22 -2.61
C ALA A 132 -1.81 4.07 -3.75
N SER A 133 -2.17 4.58 -4.92
CA SER A 133 -1.23 4.75 -6.02
C SER A 133 -0.81 6.20 -6.15
N TYR A 134 0.47 6.40 -6.42
CA TYR A 134 1.01 7.70 -6.82
C TYR A 134 1.61 7.59 -8.21
N TYR A 135 0.90 8.12 -9.19
CA TYR A 135 1.29 8.00 -10.58
C TYR A 135 1.47 9.37 -11.22
N VAL A 136 2.70 9.74 -11.53
CA VAL A 136 3.05 11.00 -12.20
C VAL A 136 4.03 10.75 -13.34
N PHE A 137 3.82 11.43 -14.46
CA PHE A 137 4.67 11.31 -15.65
C PHE A 137 5.97 12.09 -15.47
N ASN A 138 5.89 13.31 -14.95
CA ASN A 138 7.05 14.19 -14.81
C ASN A 138 7.95 13.74 -13.65
N LYS A 139 9.22 13.49 -13.96
CA LYS A 139 10.24 13.11 -12.96
C LYS A 139 10.42 14.15 -11.85
N LYS A 140 10.17 15.43 -12.13
CA LYS A 140 10.26 16.52 -11.13
C LYS A 140 9.12 16.48 -10.10
N ASN A 141 8.02 15.78 -10.40
CA ASN A 141 6.85 15.69 -9.52
C ASN A 141 6.89 14.47 -8.60
N LYS A 142 8.05 13.94 -8.25
CA LYS A 142 8.16 12.87 -7.25
C LYS A 142 7.52 13.30 -5.94
N LEU A 143 6.84 12.37 -5.26
CA LEU A 143 6.41 12.53 -3.88
C LEU A 143 7.62 12.35 -2.98
N ASP A 144 7.97 13.37 -2.22
CA ASP A 144 9.08 13.28 -1.28
C ASP A 144 8.69 12.37 -0.11
N LEU A 145 9.56 11.41 0.20
CA LEU A 145 9.41 10.50 1.31
C LEU A 145 10.48 10.78 2.37
N TYR A 146 10.03 10.83 3.61
CA TYR A 146 10.85 11.16 4.77
C TYR A 146 10.89 10.00 5.75
N THR A 147 11.99 9.84 6.44
CA THR A 147 12.09 8.96 7.62
C THR A 147 12.23 9.80 8.88
N TYR A 148 11.67 9.30 9.99
CA TYR A 148 11.80 9.98 11.26
C TYR A 148 13.14 9.61 11.94
N ASN A 149 13.98 10.60 12.17
CA ASN A 149 15.22 10.44 12.87
C ASN A 149 14.99 10.61 14.39
N LYS A 150 15.12 9.51 15.12
CA LYS A 150 14.88 9.50 16.58
C LYS A 150 15.87 10.34 17.36
N LYS A 151 17.11 10.50 16.87
CA LYS A 151 18.16 11.26 17.55
C LYS A 151 17.93 12.76 17.43
N THR A 152 17.66 13.24 16.23
CA THR A 152 17.43 14.69 15.97
C THR A 152 15.97 15.09 16.18
N LYS A 153 15.03 14.13 16.30
CA LYS A 153 13.58 14.34 16.35
C LYS A 153 13.03 15.07 15.10
N GLU A 154 13.73 14.96 13.97
CA GLU A 154 13.40 15.58 12.69
C GLU A 154 13.02 14.54 11.63
N PHE A 155 12.47 15.03 10.52
CA PHE A 155 12.14 14.22 9.35
C PHE A 155 13.18 14.47 8.25
N ASP A 156 13.99 13.46 7.99
CA ASP A 156 15.02 13.50 6.95
C ASP A 156 14.43 13.01 5.63
N LYS A 157 14.59 13.79 4.56
CA LYS A 157 14.21 13.36 3.22
C LYS A 157 15.16 12.24 2.77
N THR A 158 14.60 11.06 2.50
CA THR A 158 15.40 9.86 2.20
C THR A 158 15.11 9.28 0.83
N SER A 159 13.94 9.52 0.25
CA SER A 159 13.54 8.92 -1.03
C SER A 159 12.48 9.76 -1.74
N GLY A 160 11.98 9.25 -2.86
CA GLY A 160 10.84 9.83 -3.57
C GLY A 160 10.13 8.80 -4.42
N ALA A 161 8.80 8.77 -4.32
CA ALA A 161 7.94 7.86 -5.09
C ALA A 161 7.46 8.51 -6.39
N ARG A 162 7.33 7.67 -7.43
CA ARG A 162 6.75 8.02 -8.73
C ARG A 162 6.26 6.74 -9.40
N ARG A 163 5.04 6.60 -9.82
CA ARG A 163 4.48 5.34 -10.35
C ARG A 163 4.61 4.20 -9.35
N HIS A 164 4.02 4.40 -8.17
CA HIS A 164 4.23 3.48 -7.07
C HIS A 164 2.94 3.27 -6.27
N TYR A 165 2.74 2.03 -5.81
CA TYR A 165 1.71 1.68 -4.84
C TYR A 165 2.30 1.58 -3.43
N PHE A 166 1.53 1.99 -2.44
CA PHE A 166 1.90 1.90 -1.04
C PHE A 166 0.66 1.83 -0.14
N ASN A 167 0.85 1.47 1.12
CA ASN A 167 -0.21 1.51 2.10
C ASN A 167 -0.12 2.80 2.94
N ILE A 168 -1.22 3.56 3.02
CA ILE A 168 -1.38 4.63 4.01
C ILE A 168 -1.90 3.97 5.29
N VAL A 169 -1.16 4.10 6.38
CA VAL A 169 -1.43 3.45 7.65
C VAL A 169 -1.69 4.43 8.79
N GLY A 170 -1.77 5.71 8.46
CA GLY A 170 -2.10 6.76 9.42
C GLY A 170 -1.89 8.16 8.85
N ILE A 171 -2.41 9.13 9.59
CA ILE A 171 -2.09 10.55 9.42
C ILE A 171 -1.56 11.03 10.76
N THR A 172 -0.49 11.80 10.76
CA THR A 172 0.07 12.43 11.95
C THR A 172 0.32 13.91 11.71
N ARG A 173 0.17 14.73 12.76
CA ARG A 173 0.42 16.16 12.66
C ARG A 173 1.72 16.53 13.33
N ARG A 174 2.59 17.24 12.61
CA ARG A 174 3.88 17.71 13.12
C ARG A 174 4.18 19.11 12.59
N LYS A 175 4.55 20.02 13.50
CA LYS A 175 4.89 21.42 13.16
C LYS A 175 3.83 22.06 12.24
N GLY A 176 2.54 21.84 12.54
CA GLY A 176 1.42 22.40 11.77
C GLY A 176 1.16 21.72 10.41
N ARG A 177 1.89 20.67 10.02
CA ARG A 177 1.70 19.92 8.79
C ARG A 177 1.11 18.55 9.07
N ASP A 178 0.17 18.13 8.22
CA ASP A 178 -0.36 16.77 8.22
C ASP A 178 0.55 15.90 7.36
N LEU A 179 1.04 14.81 7.93
CA LEU A 179 1.90 13.84 7.28
C LEU A 179 1.17 12.51 7.14
N LEU A 180 1.14 11.96 5.93
CA LEU A 180 0.76 10.58 5.70
C LEU A 180 1.83 9.67 6.28
N VAL A 181 1.41 8.67 7.04
CA VAL A 181 2.28 7.58 7.47
C VAL A 181 2.14 6.45 6.45
N ILE A 182 3.22 6.11 5.80
CA ILE A 182 3.26 5.21 4.63
C ILE A 182 4.10 3.98 4.95
N SER A 183 3.59 2.81 4.55
CA SER A 183 4.37 1.57 4.47
C SER A 183 4.68 1.28 3.01
N THR A 184 5.95 1.20 2.69
CA THR A 184 6.49 0.76 1.40
C THR A 184 7.97 0.37 1.53
N TRP A 185 8.47 -0.46 0.62
CA TRP A 185 9.87 -0.93 0.61
C TRP A 185 10.35 -1.44 1.98
N GLY A 186 9.49 -2.18 2.68
CA GLY A 186 9.78 -2.75 3.98
C GLY A 186 9.99 -1.73 5.11
N ARG A 187 9.64 -0.45 4.89
CA ARG A 187 9.92 0.64 5.83
C ARG A 187 8.72 1.56 6.04
N ARG A 188 8.77 2.25 7.18
CA ARG A 188 7.84 3.36 7.46
C ARG A 188 8.41 4.65 6.91
N TYR A 189 7.62 5.30 6.07
CA TYR A 189 7.89 6.62 5.55
C TYR A 189 6.81 7.60 5.94
N TYR A 190 7.13 8.88 5.74
CA TYR A 190 6.21 9.99 5.92
C TYR A 190 6.20 10.84 4.65
N ALA A 191 5.03 11.34 4.26
CA ALA A 191 4.88 12.26 3.14
C ALA A 191 3.98 13.42 3.55
N ASP A 192 4.32 14.63 3.13
CA ASP A 192 3.48 15.80 3.35
C ASP A 192 2.15 15.64 2.60
N TYR A 193 1.03 15.69 3.34
CA TYR A 193 -0.30 15.49 2.77
C TYR A 193 -0.62 16.53 1.68
N LYS A 194 -0.30 17.81 1.91
CA LYS A 194 -0.54 18.88 0.93
C LYS A 194 0.32 18.71 -0.32
N GLN A 195 1.57 18.24 -0.16
CA GLN A 195 2.43 17.92 -1.29
C GLN A 195 1.84 16.78 -2.12
N TRP A 196 1.42 15.69 -1.46
CA TRP A 196 0.76 14.56 -2.12
C TRP A 196 -0.50 15.02 -2.85
N GLU A 197 -1.42 15.69 -2.16
CA GLU A 197 -2.67 16.20 -2.72
C GLU A 197 -2.47 17.13 -3.93
N ARG A 198 -1.45 17.99 -3.89
CA ARG A 198 -1.13 18.92 -4.99
C ARG A 198 -0.55 18.22 -6.20
N LYS A 199 0.31 17.22 -5.98
CA LYS A 199 1.06 16.54 -7.05
C LYS A 199 0.36 15.32 -7.64
N ILE A 200 -0.66 14.76 -6.98
CA ILE A 200 -1.39 13.62 -7.53
C ILE A 200 -2.02 13.96 -8.87
N SER A 201 -1.93 13.00 -9.79
CA SER A 201 -2.52 13.11 -11.13
C SER A 201 -3.85 12.34 -11.21
N LEU A 202 -4.56 12.51 -12.33
CA LEU A 202 -5.79 11.75 -12.63
C LEU A 202 -5.57 10.23 -12.64
N PHE A 203 -4.33 9.78 -12.84
CA PHE A 203 -3.96 8.37 -12.83
C PHE A 203 -3.60 7.84 -11.43
N SER A 204 -3.53 8.73 -10.42
CA SER A 204 -3.39 8.32 -9.03
C SER A 204 -4.77 8.03 -8.46
N ASN A 205 -4.85 7.08 -7.54
CA ASN A 205 -6.11 6.69 -6.92
C ASN A 205 -5.86 6.02 -5.56
N ILE A 206 -6.94 5.83 -4.82
CA ILE A 206 -6.95 4.97 -3.65
C ILE A 206 -7.93 3.83 -3.85
N LEU A 207 -7.58 2.65 -3.35
CA LEU A 207 -8.48 1.55 -3.14
C LEU A 207 -9.03 1.67 -1.71
N TYR A 208 -10.34 1.69 -1.57
CA TYR A 208 -10.98 1.72 -0.28
C TYR A 208 -11.96 0.56 -0.12
N VAL A 209 -12.11 0.13 1.12
CA VAL A 209 -12.98 -0.97 1.51
C VAL A 209 -14.11 -0.41 2.36
N GLU A 210 -15.35 -0.71 1.99
CA GLU A 210 -16.53 -0.47 2.82
C GLU A 210 -17.10 -1.81 3.26
N ARG A 211 -17.52 -1.89 4.53
CA ARG A 211 -18.27 -3.07 4.99
C ARG A 211 -19.58 -3.14 4.21
N GLY A 212 -19.84 -4.28 3.61
CA GLY A 212 -21.15 -4.57 3.03
C GLY A 212 -22.25 -4.35 4.09
N LYS A 213 -23.39 -3.84 3.67
CA LYS A 213 -24.57 -3.86 4.54
C LYS A 213 -24.89 -5.34 4.77
N LYS A 214 -24.90 -5.78 6.02
CA LYS A 214 -25.61 -7.00 6.34
C LYS A 214 -27.08 -6.67 6.04
N ASP A 215 -27.66 -7.39 5.10
CA ASP A 215 -29.13 -7.40 4.97
C ASP A 215 -29.65 -7.88 6.31
N GLU A 216 -30.33 -6.98 7.03
CA GLU A 216 -31.07 -7.26 8.26
C GLU A 216 -32.31 -8.07 7.92
#